data_6eb03cc888564219d255569036bcc11a
#
_entry.id   6eb03cc888564219d255569036bcc11a
#
_cell.length_a   1.000
_cell.length_b   1.000
_cell.length_c   1.000
_cell.angle_alpha   90.00
_cell.angle_beta   90.00
_cell.angle_gamma   90.00
#
_symmetry.space_group_name_H-M   'P 1'
#
loop_
_entity.id
_entity.type
_entity.pdbx_description
1 polymer ?
#
loop_
_entity_poly.entity_id
_entity_poly.type
_entity_poly.pdbx_seq_one_letter_code
_entity_poly.pdbx_strand_id
1 'polypeptide(L)'
;MALACAPPEQSDLPLSHWSQSELAREAVRRGIVDSISHGSVGRFLKEADLKPHRVRGWLTAKPDPEFETKCTDVCAVYKDAAAAPQGVRKVSVDEMTGMQALERTAPDLPMRAGDILRREFEYVRHATQTLIAAFDVASGQVLGVVGDTRTEQDYANFTQTLFATAAPTTVWHVVADNLNTHVSESVVRLVARRPW
;
A
#
# COMPACT_ATOMS: atom_id res chain seq x y z
N MET A 1 -21.03 23.98 -9.41
CA MET A 1 -20.39 22.65 -9.60
C MET A 1 -19.00 22.81 -10.24
N ALA A 2 -18.85 23.49 -11.39
CA ALA A 2 -17.56 23.68 -12.06
C ALA A 2 -16.44 24.21 -11.13
N LEU A 3 -16.77 25.19 -10.26
CA LEU A 3 -15.82 25.71 -9.28
C LEU A 3 -15.23 24.63 -8.36
N ALA A 4 -16.03 23.69 -7.91
CA ALA A 4 -15.58 22.59 -7.03
C ALA A 4 -14.67 21.57 -7.71
N CYS A 5 -14.73 21.49 -9.04
CA CYS A 5 -13.88 20.61 -9.86
C CYS A 5 -12.55 21.28 -10.28
N ALA A 6 -12.47 22.61 -10.17
CA ALA A 6 -11.23 23.33 -10.45
C ALA A 6 -10.34 23.37 -9.20
N PRO A 7 -9.01 23.23 -9.32
CA PRO A 7 -8.11 23.33 -8.18
C PRO A 7 -8.12 24.75 -7.60
N PRO A 8 -7.98 24.94 -6.27
CA PRO A 8 -7.99 26.26 -5.62
C PRO A 8 -6.91 27.21 -6.15
N GLU A 9 -5.80 26.71 -6.61
CA GLU A 9 -4.70 27.49 -7.24
C GLU A 9 -5.17 28.34 -8.41
N GLN A 10 -6.18 27.88 -9.18
CA GLN A 10 -6.78 28.68 -10.26
C GLN A 10 -7.59 29.89 -9.76
N SER A 11 -7.75 30.01 -8.46
CA SER A 11 -8.40 31.16 -7.79
C SER A 11 -7.40 32.00 -7.01
N ASP A 12 -6.08 31.79 -7.21
CA ASP A 12 -4.99 32.44 -6.47
C ASP A 12 -5.10 32.22 -4.94
N LEU A 13 -5.68 31.08 -4.52
CA LEU A 13 -5.83 30.73 -3.12
C LEU A 13 -4.75 29.69 -2.72
N PRO A 14 -4.02 29.91 -1.61
CA PRO A 14 -2.99 29.00 -1.13
C PRO A 14 -3.61 27.80 -0.40
N LEU A 15 -4.45 27.04 -1.08
CA LEU A 15 -5.18 25.89 -0.55
C LEU A 15 -4.89 24.67 -1.39
N SER A 16 -4.71 23.51 -0.74
CA SER A 16 -4.51 22.23 -1.43
C SER A 16 -5.82 21.62 -1.96
N HIS A 17 -6.96 21.95 -1.34
CA HIS A 17 -8.28 21.46 -1.72
C HIS A 17 -9.38 22.37 -1.19
N TRP A 18 -10.58 22.24 -1.76
CA TRP A 18 -11.72 23.04 -1.35
C TRP A 18 -12.40 22.49 -0.10
N SER A 19 -12.62 23.35 0.90
CA SER A 19 -13.64 23.12 1.92
C SER A 19 -15.00 23.72 1.47
N GLN A 20 -16.08 23.28 2.11
CA GLN A 20 -17.41 23.81 1.83
C GLN A 20 -17.50 25.32 2.11
N SER A 21 -16.83 25.79 3.16
CA SER A 21 -16.81 27.20 3.54
C SER A 21 -16.04 28.08 2.54
N GLU A 22 -14.96 27.55 2.00
CA GLU A 22 -14.16 28.25 0.99
C GLU A 22 -14.87 28.30 -0.35
N LEU A 23 -15.52 27.20 -0.75
CA LEU A 23 -16.37 27.19 -1.94
C LEU A 23 -17.51 28.18 -1.83
N ALA A 24 -18.15 28.31 -0.66
CA ALA A 24 -19.21 29.29 -0.43
C ALA A 24 -18.68 30.72 -0.60
N ARG A 25 -17.53 31.05 0.04
CA ARG A 25 -16.89 32.37 -0.09
C ARG A 25 -16.48 32.66 -1.53
N GLU A 26 -15.88 31.73 -2.20
CA GLU A 26 -15.41 31.91 -3.57
C GLU A 26 -16.55 32.03 -4.58
N ALA A 27 -17.67 31.32 -4.38
CA ALA A 27 -18.87 31.47 -5.20
C ALA A 27 -19.47 32.90 -5.11
N VAL A 28 -19.49 33.45 -3.91
CA VAL A 28 -19.92 34.88 -3.70
C VAL A 28 -18.90 35.84 -4.29
N ARG A 29 -17.60 35.63 -4.06
CA ARG A 29 -16.53 36.48 -4.60
C ARG A 29 -16.58 36.60 -6.12
N ARG A 30 -16.90 35.46 -6.80
CA ARG A 30 -17.04 35.43 -8.27
C ARG A 30 -18.41 35.91 -8.78
N GLY A 31 -19.31 36.31 -7.91
CA GLY A 31 -20.65 36.75 -8.30
C GLY A 31 -21.53 35.62 -8.88
N ILE A 32 -21.21 34.36 -8.58
CA ILE A 32 -22.02 33.20 -9.02
C ILE A 32 -23.35 33.21 -8.27
N VAL A 33 -23.34 33.63 -7.01
CA VAL A 33 -24.50 33.79 -6.14
C VAL A 33 -24.28 35.00 -5.23
N ASP A 34 -25.35 35.68 -4.82
CA ASP A 34 -25.25 36.78 -3.88
C ASP A 34 -24.90 36.33 -2.46
N SER A 35 -25.41 35.16 -2.05
CA SER A 35 -25.07 34.53 -0.79
C SER A 35 -25.34 33.04 -0.85
N ILE A 36 -24.57 32.23 -0.09
CA ILE A 36 -24.78 30.82 0.05
C ILE A 36 -24.16 30.29 1.36
N SER A 37 -24.87 29.42 2.07
CA SER A 37 -24.32 28.75 3.26
C SER A 37 -23.41 27.62 2.89
N HIS A 38 -22.41 27.31 3.75
CA HIS A 38 -21.56 26.13 3.59
C HIS A 38 -22.38 24.82 3.60
N GLY A 39 -23.48 24.77 4.37
CA GLY A 39 -24.37 23.61 4.40
C GLY A 39 -25.11 23.39 3.06
N SER A 40 -25.50 24.47 2.37
CA SER A 40 -26.08 24.38 1.03
C SER A 40 -25.06 23.89 0.00
N VAL A 41 -23.81 24.38 0.09
CA VAL A 41 -22.71 23.86 -0.73
C VAL A 41 -22.51 22.37 -0.49
N GLY A 42 -22.52 21.94 0.78
CA GLY A 42 -22.40 20.52 1.15
C GLY A 42 -23.50 19.64 0.54
N ARG A 43 -24.76 20.13 0.53
CA ARG A 43 -25.86 19.40 -0.14
C ARG A 43 -25.63 19.26 -1.63
N PHE A 44 -25.29 20.34 -2.32
CA PHE A 44 -25.02 20.31 -3.76
C PHE A 44 -23.86 19.41 -4.13
N LEU A 45 -22.77 19.41 -3.33
CA LEU A 45 -21.65 18.50 -3.52
C LEU A 45 -22.08 17.04 -3.35
N LYS A 46 -22.90 16.74 -2.34
CA LYS A 46 -23.44 15.41 -2.08
C LYS A 46 -24.36 14.91 -3.19
N GLU A 47 -25.27 15.76 -3.65
CA GLU A 47 -26.20 15.46 -4.77
C GLU A 47 -25.45 15.16 -6.07
N ALA A 48 -24.31 15.79 -6.29
CA ALA A 48 -23.48 15.58 -7.47
C ALA A 48 -22.36 14.53 -7.26
N ASP A 49 -22.31 13.87 -6.11
CA ASP A 49 -21.23 12.94 -5.70
C ASP A 49 -19.82 13.53 -5.83
N LEU A 50 -19.67 14.83 -5.62
CA LEU A 50 -18.38 15.51 -5.64
C LEU A 50 -17.75 15.58 -4.25
N LYS A 51 -16.48 15.20 -4.17
CA LYS A 51 -15.71 15.13 -2.91
C LYS A 51 -14.39 15.90 -3.04
N PRO A 52 -14.43 17.24 -3.19
CA PRO A 52 -13.25 18.07 -3.47
C PRO A 52 -12.20 18.07 -2.34
N HIS A 53 -12.57 17.57 -1.16
CA HIS A 53 -11.69 17.39 0.00
C HIS A 53 -10.98 16.03 0.00
N ARG A 54 -11.28 15.13 -0.95
CA ARG A 54 -10.63 13.82 -1.07
C ARG A 54 -9.64 13.81 -2.21
N VAL A 55 -8.39 13.54 -1.87
CA VAL A 55 -7.30 13.38 -2.84
C VAL A 55 -6.85 11.92 -2.80
N ARG A 56 -6.70 11.30 -3.95
CA ARG A 56 -6.08 10.00 -4.11
C ARG A 56 -4.85 10.17 -5.00
N GLY A 57 -3.71 9.67 -4.54
CA GLY A 57 -2.53 9.57 -5.38
C GLY A 57 -2.83 8.71 -6.62
N TRP A 58 -2.38 9.16 -7.77
CA TRP A 58 -2.49 8.45 -9.03
C TRP A 58 -1.14 8.49 -9.74
N LEU A 59 -0.72 7.33 -10.24
CA LEU A 59 0.46 7.21 -11.10
C LEU A 59 -0.01 6.91 -12.52
N THR A 60 0.34 7.78 -13.45
CA THR A 60 0.14 7.50 -14.86
C THR A 60 1.24 6.57 -15.32
N ALA A 61 0.92 5.31 -15.53
CA ALA A 61 1.85 4.32 -16.03
C ALA A 61 2.27 4.66 -17.47
N LYS A 62 3.51 4.30 -17.83
CA LYS A 62 3.93 4.34 -19.25
C LYS A 62 3.10 3.31 -20.02
N PRO A 63 2.68 3.61 -21.26
CA PRO A 63 2.01 2.64 -22.11
C PRO A 63 2.86 1.37 -22.27
N ASP A 64 2.27 0.22 -21.99
CA ASP A 64 2.88 -1.10 -22.22
C ASP A 64 1.97 -1.90 -23.16
N PRO A 65 2.41 -2.20 -24.40
CA PRO A 65 1.59 -2.97 -25.34
C PRO A 65 1.21 -4.38 -24.84
N GLU A 66 2.00 -4.94 -23.93
CA GLU A 66 1.77 -6.28 -23.38
C GLU A 66 1.01 -6.26 -22.03
N PHE A 67 0.53 -5.09 -21.60
CA PHE A 67 -0.08 -4.91 -20.28
C PHE A 67 -1.22 -5.91 -20.02
N GLU A 68 -2.14 -6.07 -20.98
CA GLU A 68 -3.29 -6.98 -20.82
C GLU A 68 -2.85 -8.44 -20.72
N THR A 69 -1.85 -8.85 -21.51
CA THR A 69 -1.28 -10.21 -21.44
C THR A 69 -0.65 -10.47 -20.09
N LYS A 70 0.21 -9.54 -19.62
CA LYS A 70 0.87 -9.64 -18.32
C LYS A 70 -0.13 -9.65 -17.16
N CYS A 71 -1.18 -8.83 -17.22
CA CYS A 71 -2.25 -8.84 -16.23
C CYS A 71 -3.01 -10.17 -16.21
N THR A 72 -3.29 -10.73 -17.40
CA THR A 72 -3.97 -12.03 -17.52
C THR A 72 -3.15 -13.14 -16.91
N ASP A 73 -1.83 -13.17 -17.17
CA ASP A 73 -0.91 -14.17 -16.63
C ASP A 73 -0.83 -14.10 -15.10
N VAL A 74 -0.68 -12.90 -14.54
CA VAL A 74 -0.67 -12.70 -13.08
C VAL A 74 -2.01 -13.11 -12.47
N CYS A 75 -3.14 -12.73 -13.09
CA CYS A 75 -4.46 -13.12 -12.62
C CYS A 75 -4.67 -14.64 -12.66
N ALA A 76 -4.13 -15.34 -13.67
CA ALA A 76 -4.19 -16.79 -13.76
C ALA A 76 -3.43 -17.46 -12.61
N VAL A 77 -2.24 -16.95 -12.26
CA VAL A 77 -1.48 -17.44 -11.10
C VAL A 77 -2.32 -17.41 -9.83
N TYR A 78 -3.05 -16.30 -9.57
CA TYR A 78 -3.90 -16.17 -8.38
C TYR A 78 -5.16 -17.05 -8.44
N LYS A 79 -5.87 -17.06 -9.56
CA LYS A 79 -7.12 -17.82 -9.71
C LYS A 79 -6.89 -19.33 -9.49
N ASP A 80 -5.81 -19.85 -10.02
CA ASP A 80 -5.52 -21.29 -9.95
C ASP A 80 -4.75 -21.70 -8.69
N ALA A 81 -4.50 -20.76 -7.77
CA ALA A 81 -3.68 -21.06 -6.59
C ALA A 81 -4.30 -22.13 -5.70
N ALA A 82 -5.60 -22.07 -5.44
CA ALA A 82 -6.30 -23.06 -4.61
C ALA A 82 -6.38 -24.45 -5.27
N ALA A 83 -6.30 -24.54 -6.60
CA ALA A 83 -6.32 -25.77 -7.37
C ALA A 83 -4.92 -26.22 -7.83
N ALA A 84 -3.86 -25.63 -7.28
CA ALA A 84 -2.50 -25.93 -7.68
C ALA A 84 -2.19 -27.42 -7.46
N PRO A 85 -1.51 -28.10 -8.42
CA PRO A 85 -1.08 -29.48 -8.26
C PRO A 85 -0.18 -29.65 -7.05
N GLN A 86 -0.13 -30.86 -6.51
CA GLN A 86 0.80 -31.21 -5.44
C GLN A 86 2.25 -30.94 -5.90
N GLY A 87 3.03 -30.27 -5.07
CA GLY A 87 4.40 -29.86 -5.41
C GLY A 87 4.52 -28.53 -6.15
N VAL A 88 3.42 -27.80 -6.35
CA VAL A 88 3.43 -26.42 -6.87
C VAL A 88 3.01 -25.46 -5.77
N ARG A 89 3.78 -24.41 -5.55
CA ARG A 89 3.46 -23.32 -4.61
C ARG A 89 3.39 -21.98 -5.32
N LYS A 90 2.39 -21.18 -4.96
CA LYS A 90 2.15 -19.85 -5.52
C LYS A 90 2.15 -18.83 -4.39
N VAL A 91 3.14 -17.95 -4.41
CA VAL A 91 3.36 -16.97 -3.35
C VAL A 91 3.43 -15.54 -3.91
N SER A 92 2.91 -14.60 -3.14
CA SER A 92 3.13 -13.18 -3.39
C SER A 92 4.18 -12.68 -2.40
N VAL A 93 5.20 -11.98 -2.88
CA VAL A 93 6.30 -11.43 -2.06
C VAL A 93 6.32 -9.93 -2.19
N ASP A 94 6.48 -9.25 -1.04
CA ASP A 94 6.57 -7.79 -0.98
C ASP A 94 7.40 -7.35 0.22
N GLU A 95 7.91 -6.12 0.20
CA GLU A 95 8.65 -5.50 1.28
C GLU A 95 7.88 -4.33 1.90
N MET A 96 7.77 -4.37 3.21
CA MET A 96 7.30 -3.24 4.01
C MET A 96 8.49 -2.55 4.67
N THR A 97 8.83 -1.35 4.17
CA THR A 97 9.96 -0.57 4.65
C THR A 97 9.54 0.52 5.64
N GLY A 98 10.51 1.04 6.41
CA GLY A 98 10.28 2.17 7.30
C GLY A 98 9.39 1.85 8.50
N MET A 99 9.28 0.59 8.90
CA MET A 99 8.62 0.22 10.14
C MET A 99 9.38 0.81 11.33
N GLN A 100 8.70 1.63 12.11
CA GLN A 100 9.34 2.26 13.27
C GLN A 100 9.34 1.30 14.46
N ALA A 101 10.53 0.99 14.97
CA ALA A 101 10.68 0.26 16.22
C ALA A 101 10.47 1.24 17.39
N LEU A 102 9.28 1.23 17.96
CA LEU A 102 8.85 2.12 19.02
C LEU A 102 8.67 1.34 20.32
N GLU A 103 9.28 1.84 21.40
CA GLU A 103 9.07 1.34 22.74
C GLU A 103 8.36 2.41 23.59
N ARG A 104 7.27 2.06 24.26
CA ARG A 104 6.56 3.00 25.12
C ARG A 104 7.39 3.26 26.37
N THR A 105 7.42 4.52 26.80
CA THR A 105 8.21 4.95 27.98
C THR A 105 7.65 4.44 29.30
N ALA A 106 6.33 4.09 29.32
CA ALA A 106 5.67 3.52 30.48
C ALA A 106 4.57 2.54 30.05
N PRO A 107 4.14 1.61 30.94
CA PRO A 107 3.05 0.69 30.65
C PRO A 107 1.71 1.43 30.56
N ASP A 108 0.81 0.86 29.74
CA ASP A 108 -0.56 1.33 29.59
C ASP A 108 -1.33 1.21 30.95
N LEU A 109 -2.22 2.16 31.22
CA LEU A 109 -3.13 2.06 32.36
C LEU A 109 -4.33 1.17 31.97
N PRO A 110 -4.55 0.07 32.69
CA PRO A 110 -5.61 -0.87 32.34
C PRO A 110 -7.01 -0.26 32.46
N MET A 111 -7.93 -0.75 31.67
CA MET A 111 -9.34 -0.42 31.78
C MET A 111 -9.89 -0.84 33.16
N ARG A 112 -10.69 0.02 33.78
CA ARG A 112 -11.41 -0.22 35.05
C ARG A 112 -12.85 0.24 34.91
N ALA A 113 -13.70 -0.14 35.87
CA ALA A 113 -15.07 0.35 35.89
C ALA A 113 -15.09 1.90 36.00
N GLY A 114 -15.67 2.55 34.98
CA GLY A 114 -15.71 4.01 34.87
C GLY A 114 -14.51 4.64 34.13
N ASP A 115 -13.46 3.87 33.85
CA ASP A 115 -12.27 4.33 33.13
C ASP A 115 -12.00 3.48 31.87
N ILE A 116 -11.64 4.15 30.78
CA ILE A 116 -11.17 3.50 29.55
C ILE A 116 -9.69 3.08 29.67
N LEU A 117 -9.24 2.17 28.81
CA LEU A 117 -7.81 1.92 28.64
C LEU A 117 -7.10 3.22 28.23
N ARG A 118 -6.10 3.63 29.00
CA ARG A 118 -5.26 4.79 28.66
C ARG A 118 -3.90 4.28 28.22
N ARG A 119 -3.58 4.50 26.97
CA ARG A 119 -2.34 4.07 26.36
C ARG A 119 -1.29 5.17 26.52
N GLU A 120 -0.05 4.77 26.90
CA GLU A 120 1.06 5.70 26.97
C GLU A 120 1.25 6.42 25.62
N PHE A 121 1.37 7.71 25.68
CA PHE A 121 1.52 8.57 24.52
C PHE A 121 2.99 8.68 24.09
N GLU A 122 3.92 8.76 25.03
CA GLU A 122 5.32 8.93 24.75
C GLU A 122 6.01 7.62 24.40
N TYR A 123 7.00 7.69 23.53
CA TYR A 123 7.77 6.52 23.09
C TYR A 123 9.23 6.88 22.81
N VAL A 124 10.10 5.90 22.98
CA VAL A 124 11.48 5.91 22.52
C VAL A 124 11.50 5.32 21.11
N ARG A 125 12.15 6.01 20.18
CA ARG A 125 12.38 5.50 18.83
C ARG A 125 13.74 4.85 18.77
N HIS A 126 13.80 3.55 18.51
CA HIS A 126 15.07 2.80 18.44
C HIS A 126 15.65 2.85 17.03
N ALA A 127 14.86 2.55 16.01
CA ALA A 127 15.30 2.55 14.62
C ALA A 127 14.10 2.40 13.66
N THR A 128 14.39 2.25 12.39
CA THR A 128 13.46 1.73 11.38
C THR A 128 13.92 0.36 10.93
N GLN A 129 12.98 -0.53 10.70
CA GLN A 129 13.22 -1.89 10.20
C GLN A 129 12.47 -2.12 8.90
N THR A 130 12.82 -3.18 8.21
CA THR A 130 12.16 -3.64 6.98
C THR A 130 11.65 -5.05 7.20
N LEU A 131 10.43 -5.32 6.80
CA LEU A 131 9.86 -6.67 6.68
C LEU A 131 9.92 -7.09 5.23
N ILE A 132 10.47 -8.27 4.93
CA ILE A 132 10.27 -8.97 3.66
C ILE A 132 9.34 -10.14 3.96
N ALA A 133 8.23 -10.24 3.25
CA ALA A 133 7.22 -11.26 3.51
C ALA A 133 6.72 -11.95 2.24
N ALA A 134 6.46 -13.24 2.36
CA ALA A 134 5.81 -14.06 1.35
C ALA A 134 4.45 -14.54 1.87
N PHE A 135 3.41 -14.33 1.10
CA PHE A 135 2.06 -14.82 1.34
C PHE A 135 1.78 -16.01 0.43
N ASP A 136 1.59 -17.20 1.00
CA ASP A 136 1.15 -18.38 0.25
C ASP A 136 -0.34 -18.25 -0.07
N VAL A 137 -0.64 -18.09 -1.35
CA VAL A 137 -1.99 -17.77 -1.82
C VAL A 137 -2.98 -18.91 -1.58
N ALA A 138 -2.52 -20.15 -1.61
CA ALA A 138 -3.37 -21.31 -1.42
C ALA A 138 -3.69 -21.59 0.05
N SER A 139 -2.69 -21.49 0.91
CA SER A 139 -2.83 -21.83 2.34
C SER A 139 -3.16 -20.63 3.25
N GLY A 140 -2.94 -19.43 2.77
CA GLY A 140 -3.06 -18.19 3.58
C GLY A 140 -1.93 -17.99 4.58
N GLN A 141 -0.88 -18.81 4.54
CA GLN A 141 0.26 -18.71 5.44
C GLN A 141 1.20 -17.59 5.03
N VAL A 142 1.82 -16.95 6.02
CA VAL A 142 2.81 -15.89 5.81
C VAL A 142 4.15 -16.35 6.38
N LEU A 143 5.20 -16.26 5.57
CA LEU A 143 6.59 -16.30 6.02
C LEU A 143 7.12 -14.86 5.98
N GLY A 144 7.69 -14.35 7.07
CA GLY A 144 8.27 -13.02 7.12
C GLY A 144 9.61 -13.00 7.83
N VAL A 145 10.50 -12.14 7.37
CA VAL A 145 11.79 -11.85 8.00
C VAL A 145 11.90 -10.34 8.19
N VAL A 146 12.25 -9.94 9.42
CA VAL A 146 12.51 -8.53 9.76
C VAL A 146 14.02 -8.31 9.82
N GLY A 147 14.47 -7.25 9.18
CA GLY A 147 15.87 -6.85 9.14
C GLY A 147 16.04 -5.33 9.09
N ASP A 148 17.28 -4.88 9.16
CA ASP A 148 17.61 -3.44 9.15
C ASP A 148 17.65 -2.87 7.72
N THR A 149 17.82 -3.72 6.72
CA THR A 149 18.01 -3.33 5.32
C THR A 149 17.10 -4.13 4.37
N ARG A 150 17.12 -3.72 3.09
CA ARG A 150 16.45 -4.40 1.98
C ARG A 150 17.37 -4.45 0.76
N THR A 151 18.54 -4.96 0.95
CA THR A 151 19.50 -5.12 -0.15
C THR A 151 19.10 -6.30 -1.04
N GLU A 152 19.71 -6.42 -2.21
CA GLU A 152 19.52 -7.59 -3.07
C GLU A 152 19.92 -8.90 -2.37
N GLN A 153 20.91 -8.83 -1.46
CA GLN A 153 21.34 -9.99 -0.69
C GLN A 153 20.28 -10.39 0.35
N ASP A 154 19.62 -9.41 0.98
CA ASP A 154 18.53 -9.69 1.94
C ASP A 154 17.37 -10.38 1.24
N TYR A 155 17.00 -9.92 0.06
CA TYR A 155 15.95 -10.54 -0.74
C TYR A 155 16.34 -11.94 -1.22
N ALA A 156 17.59 -12.15 -1.67
CA ALA A 156 18.07 -13.46 -2.06
C ALA A 156 18.11 -14.44 -0.87
N ASN A 157 18.55 -14.01 0.30
CA ASN A 157 18.57 -14.82 1.53
C ASN A 157 17.14 -15.17 1.97
N PHE A 158 16.21 -14.21 1.91
CA PHE A 158 14.80 -14.45 2.17
C PHE A 158 14.21 -15.48 1.20
N THR A 159 14.47 -15.33 -0.09
CA THR A 159 13.99 -16.25 -1.14
C THR A 159 14.58 -17.66 -0.92
N GLN A 160 15.83 -17.78 -0.52
CA GLN A 160 16.43 -19.07 -0.16
C GLN A 160 15.72 -19.69 1.04
N THR A 161 15.42 -18.91 2.07
CA THR A 161 14.67 -19.37 3.25
C THR A 161 13.27 -19.81 2.87
N LEU A 162 12.58 -19.04 2.04
CA LEU A 162 11.26 -19.40 1.51
C LEU A 162 11.30 -20.75 0.78
N PHE A 163 12.25 -20.93 -0.12
CA PHE A 163 12.40 -22.18 -0.87
C PHE A 163 12.73 -23.37 0.02
N ALA A 164 13.43 -23.18 1.13
CA ALA A 164 13.74 -24.23 2.08
C ALA A 164 12.52 -24.72 2.88
N THR A 165 11.39 -24.02 2.83
CA THR A 165 10.14 -24.45 3.50
C THR A 165 9.43 -25.61 2.80
N ALA A 166 9.88 -26.01 1.61
CA ALA A 166 9.27 -27.11 0.85
C ALA A 166 10.34 -28.03 0.24
N ALA A 167 9.88 -29.15 -0.33
CA ALA A 167 10.78 -30.13 -0.97
C ALA A 167 11.61 -29.47 -2.11
N PRO A 168 12.84 -29.92 -2.36
CA PRO A 168 13.69 -29.37 -3.43
C PRO A 168 13.05 -29.42 -4.83
N THR A 169 12.16 -30.37 -5.06
CA THR A 169 11.41 -30.56 -6.32
C THR A 169 10.18 -29.67 -6.45
N THR A 170 9.90 -28.80 -5.46
CA THR A 170 8.74 -27.91 -5.50
C THR A 170 8.93 -26.84 -6.57
N VAL A 171 7.93 -26.69 -7.43
CA VAL A 171 7.84 -25.60 -8.40
C VAL A 171 7.23 -24.37 -7.72
N TRP A 172 7.90 -23.24 -7.82
CA TRP A 172 7.47 -21.99 -7.21
C TRP A 172 7.05 -20.99 -8.28
N HIS A 173 5.84 -20.44 -8.12
CA HIS A 173 5.42 -19.23 -8.81
C HIS A 173 5.48 -18.08 -7.82
N VAL A 174 6.46 -17.22 -8.00
CA VAL A 174 6.66 -16.04 -7.15
C VAL A 174 6.15 -14.80 -7.87
N VAL A 175 5.15 -14.15 -7.31
CA VAL A 175 4.65 -12.86 -7.80
C VAL A 175 5.25 -11.78 -6.92
N ALA A 176 6.00 -10.87 -7.52
CA ALA A 176 6.61 -9.72 -6.87
C ALA A 176 6.45 -8.48 -7.75
N ASP A 177 6.62 -7.28 -7.19
CA ASP A 177 6.69 -6.07 -7.97
C ASP A 177 8.01 -6.00 -8.78
N ASN A 178 8.15 -5.00 -9.64
CA ASN A 178 9.32 -4.87 -10.52
C ASN A 178 10.45 -4.06 -9.85
N LEU A 179 10.70 -4.25 -8.57
CA LEU A 179 11.82 -3.62 -7.87
C LEU A 179 13.15 -4.24 -8.34
N ASN A 180 14.19 -3.42 -8.48
CA ASN A 180 15.50 -3.87 -8.97
C ASN A 180 16.10 -5.03 -8.15
N THR A 181 15.82 -5.10 -6.85
CA THR A 181 16.27 -6.19 -5.98
C THR A 181 15.72 -7.55 -6.39
N HIS A 182 14.51 -7.58 -6.98
CA HIS A 182 13.83 -8.82 -7.39
C HIS A 182 14.39 -9.43 -8.68
N VAL A 183 15.03 -8.63 -9.50
CA VAL A 183 15.68 -9.05 -10.76
C VAL A 183 17.21 -8.97 -10.68
N SER A 184 17.76 -8.91 -9.47
CA SER A 184 19.18 -8.77 -9.21
C SER A 184 19.99 -10.00 -9.57
N GLU A 185 21.31 -9.83 -9.72
CA GLU A 185 22.24 -10.92 -9.98
C GLU A 185 22.19 -11.99 -8.87
N SER A 186 22.04 -11.57 -7.61
CA SER A 186 21.96 -12.48 -6.47
C SER A 186 20.76 -13.45 -6.58
N VAL A 187 19.60 -12.95 -7.00
CA VAL A 187 18.39 -13.76 -7.23
C VAL A 187 18.56 -14.68 -8.44
N VAL A 188 19.10 -14.17 -9.54
CA VAL A 188 19.36 -14.95 -10.76
C VAL A 188 20.30 -16.13 -10.45
N ARG A 189 21.38 -15.87 -9.71
CA ARG A 189 22.32 -16.94 -9.30
C ARG A 189 21.69 -17.96 -8.37
N LEU A 190 20.78 -17.51 -7.46
CA LEU A 190 20.04 -18.43 -6.58
C LEU A 190 19.14 -19.37 -7.38
N VAL A 191 18.37 -18.84 -8.32
CA VAL A 191 17.46 -19.61 -9.17
C VAL A 191 18.23 -20.56 -10.08
N ALA A 192 19.31 -20.10 -10.72
CA ALA A 192 20.13 -20.90 -11.63
C ALA A 192 20.82 -22.11 -10.97
N ARG A 193 21.00 -22.11 -9.65
CA ARG A 193 21.59 -23.22 -8.88
C ARG A 193 20.60 -24.31 -8.49
N ARG A 194 19.31 -24.07 -8.73
CA ARG A 194 18.28 -25.08 -8.39
C ARG A 194 18.19 -26.14 -9.50
N PRO A 195 18.06 -27.44 -9.13
CA PRO A 195 17.73 -28.47 -10.12
C PRO A 195 16.31 -28.15 -10.65
N TRP A 196 16.18 -28.17 -11.95
CA TRP A 196 14.90 -28.02 -12.68
C TRP A 196 14.25 -29.38 -12.84
#